data_13c3885dfe86bb41633b0749c59660ec
#
_entry.id   13c3885dfe86bb41633b0749c59660ec
#
_cell.length_a   1.000
_cell.length_b   1.000
_cell.length_c   1.000
_cell.angle_alpha   90.00
_cell.angle_beta   90.00
_cell.angle_gamma   90.00
#
_symmetry.space_group_name_H-M   'P 1'
#
loop_
_entity.id
_entity.type
_entity.pdbx_description
1 polymer ?
#
loop_
_entity_poly.entity_id
_entity_poly.type
_entity_poly.pdbx_seq_one_letter_code
_entity_poly.pdbx_strand_id
1 'polypeptide(L)'
;MTHDPTMIPSPRRAGTSAWHRRRFLQTGAAAAAGAAGLLPKMGLAQNVPYQFDGSKFQLAAAEPNPKRGGVLKVGFTSRQPHFDIHQSGTFNNLGTQACMFDNLIRRDPRDSGKTIIPDLAHSWDISPDGKTYTFMLRKDVQFHDGAELTSEDVKATFDRIIKPPVGVSIPRSVLFKAVESISTPDKYTITLKLSEARPVNFIMSSIASGWNVIVRKKTLEDNAYNLRRLVTYPGTGPFKSVRRVENEVWVMERNAAYWNKPLPYLDGIEFYHTLPFSPEMGSAILSNRVDYVRATDPGTMRRAKATRGMTGAEYYQSVIYGTWMNNKKKPLDDPRVRRALHLVIDKAVLVDVIKDVAPHMVGGFIYPFSEFATPKDQLVKRLGYQPDSAAAIKEAKALMAAAGYADGIKALDYLVRDVASFKLISQAVQAMLQQTLKVECKLRTVVESVWFEDIANGNFDLAIGAIVSTLLDPSDYFSAWYGKGGPQNYSSWDNKEFQALVEQIDREVDATKRMVLIRKAEDIMEADPPVLPMTWEKINDVWYNYVKGHDPREYFGVYDVVRLDTVWLDK
;
A
#
# COMPACT_ATOMS: atom_id res chain seq x y z
N MET A 1 0.84 73.26 -12.27
CA MET A 1 1.98 73.50 -11.38
C MET A 1 2.67 72.17 -11.11
N THR A 2 3.80 72.06 -11.65
CA THR A 2 4.76 70.98 -11.68
C THR A 2 5.41 70.73 -10.31
N HIS A 3 5.59 69.53 -9.90
CA HIS A 3 6.80 69.10 -9.16
C HIS A 3 7.04 67.59 -9.32
N ASP A 4 8.23 67.31 -9.82
CA ASP A 4 8.90 66.04 -10.03
C ASP A 4 9.52 65.51 -8.72
N PRO A 5 9.55 64.20 -8.45
CA PRO A 5 10.24 63.59 -7.31
C PRO A 5 11.39 62.68 -7.75
N THR A 6 12.61 63.09 -7.50
CA THR A 6 13.77 62.14 -7.42
C THR A 6 14.62 62.53 -6.23
N MET A 7 14.78 61.60 -5.27
CA MET A 7 16.04 61.35 -4.57
C MET A 7 15.93 60.13 -3.63
N ILE A 8 16.71 59.12 -3.94
CA ILE A 8 17.02 57.98 -3.06
C ILE A 8 18.33 58.25 -2.31
N PRO A 9 18.42 58.08 -1.00
CA PRO A 9 19.71 58.08 -0.31
C PRO A 9 20.27 56.66 -0.14
N SER A 10 21.54 56.49 -0.50
CA SER A 10 22.38 55.30 -0.27
C SER A 10 22.72 55.07 1.20
N PRO A 11 22.91 53.84 1.67
CA PRO A 11 23.30 53.53 3.02
C PRO A 11 24.84 53.58 3.21
N ARG A 12 25.25 54.23 4.31
CA ARG A 12 26.65 54.27 4.81
C ARG A 12 27.08 52.93 5.36
N ARG A 13 28.31 52.52 5.04
CA ARG A 13 29.07 51.44 5.64
C ARG A 13 29.39 51.75 7.09
N ALA A 14 29.28 50.75 7.98
CA ALA A 14 29.97 50.70 9.26
C ALA A 14 30.25 49.26 9.64
N GLY A 15 31.52 48.92 9.75
CA GLY A 15 32.22 48.40 10.86
C GLY A 15 32.07 46.92 11.20
N THR A 16 33.05 46.15 10.80
CA THR A 16 33.34 44.75 11.19
C THR A 16 33.53 44.59 12.69
N SER A 17 32.82 43.62 13.33
CA SER A 17 33.31 42.95 14.52
C SER A 17 33.23 41.43 14.35
N ALA A 18 34.42 40.85 14.17
CA ALA A 18 34.64 39.42 13.90
C ALA A 18 34.76 38.60 15.19
N TRP A 19 33.74 38.60 16.08
CA TRP A 19 33.87 37.83 17.32
C TRP A 19 32.67 36.99 17.76
N HIS A 20 31.62 36.84 16.92
CA HIS A 20 30.45 36.02 17.31
C HIS A 20 30.10 34.87 16.36
N ARG A 21 30.97 34.53 15.38
CA ARG A 21 30.72 33.43 14.44
C ARG A 21 31.32 32.07 14.81
N ARG A 22 32.04 31.95 15.88
CA ARG A 22 32.71 30.68 16.26
C ARG A 22 31.99 29.83 17.33
N ARG A 23 30.91 30.30 17.94
CA ARG A 23 30.18 29.52 18.97
C ARG A 23 28.82 28.98 18.52
N PHE A 24 28.31 29.37 17.36
CA PHE A 24 27.01 28.87 16.84
C PHE A 24 27.18 27.71 15.87
N LEU A 25 28.37 27.36 15.41
CA LEU A 25 28.61 26.23 14.49
C LEU A 25 29.07 24.94 15.18
N GLN A 26 29.31 24.96 16.49
CA GLN A 26 29.66 23.74 17.21
C GLN A 26 28.50 23.07 17.96
N THR A 27 27.38 23.74 18.17
CA THR A 27 26.18 23.15 18.78
C THR A 27 25.13 22.70 17.76
N GLY A 28 25.23 23.10 16.49
CA GLY A 28 24.32 22.66 15.42
C GLY A 28 24.74 21.36 14.73
N ALA A 29 26.01 20.98 14.78
CA ALA A 29 26.53 19.78 14.14
C ALA A 29 26.37 18.50 14.98
N ALA A 30 26.20 18.62 16.29
CA ALA A 30 25.99 17.46 17.17
C ALA A 30 24.51 17.01 17.25
N ALA A 31 23.56 17.90 16.93
CA ALA A 31 22.14 17.56 16.93
C ALA A 31 21.66 17.00 15.58
N ALA A 32 22.38 17.25 14.47
CA ALA A 32 22.04 16.70 13.15
C ALA A 32 22.65 15.32 12.89
N ALA A 33 23.71 14.94 13.61
CA ALA A 33 24.31 13.61 13.51
C ALA A 33 23.59 12.54 14.36
N GLY A 34 22.75 12.94 15.31
CA GLY A 34 21.98 12.03 16.16
C GLY A 34 20.60 11.64 15.61
N ALA A 35 20.07 12.37 14.63
CA ALA A 35 18.76 12.09 14.05
C ALA A 35 18.80 11.27 12.75
N ALA A 36 19.97 11.05 12.17
CA ALA A 36 20.12 10.24 10.94
C ALA A 36 20.37 8.75 11.20
N GLY A 37 20.39 8.32 12.46
CA GLY A 37 20.88 6.99 12.86
C GLY A 37 19.86 6.02 13.43
N LEU A 38 18.60 6.37 13.59
CA LEU A 38 17.60 5.48 14.20
C LEU A 38 16.22 5.62 13.56
N LEU A 39 16.11 5.44 12.24
CA LEU A 39 14.87 4.85 11.72
C LEU A 39 15.03 3.33 11.95
N PRO A 40 14.17 2.69 12.72
CA PRO A 40 14.22 1.24 12.84
C PRO A 40 14.04 0.67 11.42
N LYS A 41 15.01 -0.16 10.97
CA LYS A 41 14.78 -1.01 9.82
C LYS A 41 13.52 -1.80 10.16
N MET A 42 12.43 -1.59 9.42
CA MET A 42 11.25 -2.44 9.52
C MET A 42 11.68 -3.83 9.02
N GLY A 43 12.12 -4.68 9.93
CA GLY A 43 12.36 -6.08 9.63
C GLY A 43 11.07 -6.75 9.20
N LEU A 44 11.18 -7.86 8.48
CA LEU A 44 10.09 -8.82 8.33
C LEU A 44 9.47 -9.06 9.71
N ALA A 45 8.16 -9.34 9.75
CA ALA A 45 7.50 -9.82 10.96
C ALA A 45 8.46 -10.76 11.70
N GLN A 46 8.66 -10.52 13.00
CA GLN A 46 9.57 -11.31 13.84
C GLN A 46 9.44 -12.79 13.45
N ASN A 47 10.56 -13.52 13.40
CA ASN A 47 10.56 -14.93 13.00
C ASN A 47 9.33 -15.65 13.58
N VAL A 48 8.40 -16.02 12.72
CA VAL A 48 7.18 -16.69 13.13
C VAL A 48 7.56 -18.03 13.77
N PRO A 49 7.17 -18.28 15.02
CA PRO A 49 7.48 -19.55 15.64
C PRO A 49 6.79 -20.71 14.89
N TYR A 50 7.51 -21.81 14.71
CA TYR A 50 6.95 -23.00 14.07
C TYR A 50 5.79 -23.59 14.86
N GLN A 51 5.80 -23.45 16.18
CA GLN A 51 4.71 -23.82 17.07
C GLN A 51 4.29 -22.64 17.91
N PHE A 52 3.01 -22.37 17.96
CA PHE A 52 2.43 -21.31 18.75
C PHE A 52 1.11 -21.71 19.39
N ASP A 53 1.06 -21.68 20.71
CA ASP A 53 -0.18 -21.80 21.47
C ASP A 53 -0.68 -20.42 21.92
N GLY A 54 -1.66 -19.93 21.21
CA GLY A 54 -2.34 -18.66 21.50
C GLY A 54 -3.71 -18.84 22.17
N SER A 55 -3.99 -19.99 22.77
CA SER A 55 -5.28 -20.29 23.41
C SER A 55 -5.69 -19.27 24.47
N LYS A 56 -4.69 -18.63 25.13
CA LYS A 56 -4.88 -17.55 26.12
C LYS A 56 -4.68 -16.16 25.53
N PHE A 57 -4.36 -16.04 24.25
CA PHE A 57 -4.13 -14.75 23.62
C PHE A 57 -5.44 -13.98 23.48
N GLN A 58 -5.42 -12.72 23.90
CA GLN A 58 -6.54 -11.78 23.76
C GLN A 58 -6.00 -10.43 23.29
N LEU A 59 -6.51 -9.95 22.17
CA LEU A 59 -6.23 -8.60 21.72
C LEU A 59 -7.12 -7.61 22.50
N ALA A 60 -6.54 -6.51 22.95
CA ALA A 60 -7.22 -5.44 23.67
C ALA A 60 -6.63 -4.08 23.26
N ALA A 61 -7.25 -2.97 23.67
CA ALA A 61 -6.67 -1.64 23.46
C ALA A 61 -5.30 -1.53 24.12
N ALA A 62 -4.42 -0.76 23.48
CA ALA A 62 -3.09 -0.49 24.02
C ALA A 62 -3.14 0.46 25.23
N GLU A 63 -4.10 1.40 25.24
CA GLU A 63 -4.28 2.34 26.34
C GLU A 63 -5.06 1.71 27.50
N PRO A 64 -4.71 2.07 28.75
CA PRO A 64 -5.43 1.58 29.93
C PRO A 64 -6.83 2.18 30.01
N ASN A 65 -7.76 1.41 30.62
CA ASN A 65 -9.12 1.83 30.94
C ASN A 65 -9.95 2.32 29.74
N PRO A 66 -10.07 1.55 28.66
CA PRO A 66 -10.85 1.95 27.49
C PRO A 66 -12.32 2.12 27.86
N LYS A 67 -12.93 3.22 27.40
CA LYS A 67 -14.37 3.48 27.59
C LYS A 67 -15.17 2.71 26.54
N ARG A 68 -16.37 2.28 26.94
CA ARG A 68 -17.33 1.65 26.05
C ARG A 68 -18.36 2.66 25.57
N GLY A 69 -18.80 2.50 24.35
CA GLY A 69 -19.87 3.29 23.76
C GLY A 69 -19.38 4.31 22.72
N GLY A 70 -20.35 5.02 22.16
CA GLY A 70 -20.14 6.03 21.15
C GLY A 70 -19.97 5.47 19.73
N VAL A 71 -20.21 6.34 18.76
CA VAL A 71 -20.07 6.06 17.32
C VAL A 71 -18.91 6.86 16.78
N LEU A 72 -17.95 6.19 16.15
CA LEU A 72 -16.81 6.82 15.48
C LEU A 72 -17.22 7.28 14.09
N LYS A 73 -17.06 8.57 13.81
CA LYS A 73 -17.29 9.15 12.49
C LYS A 73 -15.98 9.25 11.72
N VAL A 74 -15.88 8.54 10.60
CA VAL A 74 -14.67 8.44 9.78
C VAL A 74 -14.92 9.07 8.42
N GLY A 75 -14.11 10.05 8.03
CA GLY A 75 -14.05 10.51 6.65
C GLY A 75 -13.18 9.56 5.83
N PHE A 76 -13.77 8.88 4.85
CA PHE A 76 -13.10 7.83 4.10
C PHE A 76 -13.54 7.81 2.63
N THR A 77 -12.60 7.54 1.74
CA THR A 77 -12.92 7.33 0.32
C THR A 77 -13.60 5.98 0.11
N SER A 78 -14.63 5.92 -0.73
CA SER A 78 -15.42 4.71 -0.86
C SER A 78 -16.11 4.51 -2.20
N ARG A 79 -15.55 5.03 -3.26
CA ARG A 79 -16.01 4.66 -4.61
C ARG A 79 -15.35 3.35 -5.02
N GLN A 80 -15.91 2.23 -4.52
CA GLN A 80 -15.47 0.90 -4.95
C GLN A 80 -16.24 0.47 -6.20
N PRO A 81 -15.57 -0.16 -7.18
CA PRO A 81 -16.26 -0.74 -8.33
C PRO A 81 -17.11 -1.96 -7.95
N HIS A 82 -16.82 -2.60 -6.83
CA HIS A 82 -17.54 -3.74 -6.24
C HIS A 82 -17.08 -3.95 -4.79
N PHE A 83 -17.79 -4.83 -4.05
CA PHE A 83 -17.53 -5.11 -2.62
C PHE A 83 -16.91 -6.49 -2.35
N ASP A 84 -16.50 -7.21 -3.37
CA ASP A 84 -15.75 -8.46 -3.22
C ASP A 84 -14.29 -8.17 -2.80
N ILE A 85 -13.98 -8.34 -1.53
CA ILE A 85 -12.67 -8.05 -0.95
C ILE A 85 -11.58 -8.89 -1.61
N HIS A 86 -11.84 -10.18 -1.89
CA HIS A 86 -10.84 -11.06 -2.48
C HIS A 86 -10.46 -10.64 -3.90
N GLN A 87 -11.39 -10.10 -4.68
CA GLN A 87 -11.15 -9.64 -6.05
C GLN A 87 -10.59 -8.21 -6.12
N SER A 88 -10.34 -7.58 -4.98
CA SER A 88 -9.79 -6.22 -4.91
C SER A 88 -8.33 -6.24 -4.50
N GLY A 89 -7.57 -5.28 -5.02
CA GLY A 89 -6.22 -4.91 -4.58
C GLY A 89 -6.17 -3.47 -4.08
N THR A 90 -7.33 -2.81 -3.86
CA THR A 90 -7.38 -1.40 -3.48
C THR A 90 -7.79 -1.22 -2.01
N PHE A 91 -7.17 -0.25 -1.35
CA PHE A 91 -7.54 0.12 0.01
C PHE A 91 -8.97 0.65 0.11
N ASN A 92 -9.48 1.28 -0.94
CA ASN A 92 -10.85 1.77 -0.97
C ASN A 92 -11.87 0.66 -0.67
N ASN A 93 -11.61 -0.55 -1.14
CA ASN A 93 -12.47 -1.70 -0.87
C ASN A 93 -12.28 -2.24 0.55
N LEU A 94 -11.04 -2.50 0.96
CA LEU A 94 -10.76 -3.10 2.26
C LEU A 94 -11.08 -2.14 3.42
N GLY A 95 -10.70 -0.86 3.31
CA GLY A 95 -10.70 0.08 4.42
C GLY A 95 -12.07 0.32 5.08
N THR A 96 -13.17 0.18 4.32
CA THR A 96 -14.53 0.26 4.87
C THR A 96 -15.10 -1.09 5.29
N GLN A 97 -14.60 -2.19 4.73
CA GLN A 97 -15.16 -3.52 4.94
C GLN A 97 -14.40 -4.35 5.97
N ALA A 98 -13.10 -4.06 6.19
CA ALA A 98 -12.26 -4.88 7.07
C ALA A 98 -12.84 -5.08 8.47
N CYS A 99 -13.56 -4.07 9.01
CA CYS A 99 -14.18 -4.15 10.32
C CYS A 99 -15.38 -5.14 10.40
N MET A 100 -15.86 -5.64 9.25
CA MET A 100 -16.92 -6.67 9.21
C MET A 100 -16.38 -8.10 9.22
N PHE A 101 -15.08 -8.30 9.08
CA PHE A 101 -14.48 -9.62 8.87
C PHE A 101 -13.30 -9.89 9.80
N ASP A 102 -12.96 -11.16 9.93
CA ASP A 102 -11.71 -11.64 10.53
C ASP A 102 -10.92 -12.48 9.51
N ASN A 103 -9.64 -12.65 9.81
CA ASN A 103 -8.72 -13.48 9.03
C ASN A 103 -8.43 -14.80 9.76
N LEU A 104 -7.77 -15.75 9.14
CA LEU A 104 -7.32 -16.95 9.83
C LEU A 104 -6.31 -16.61 10.94
N ILE A 105 -5.30 -15.82 10.61
CA ILE A 105 -4.35 -15.15 11.49
C ILE A 105 -4.21 -13.70 11.02
N ARG A 106 -3.76 -12.79 11.87
CA ARG A 106 -3.65 -11.36 11.53
C ARG A 106 -2.34 -10.75 11.98
N ARG A 107 -2.09 -9.53 11.54
CA ARG A 107 -1.00 -8.69 12.03
C ARG A 107 -1.44 -7.90 13.25
N ASP A 108 -0.53 -7.70 14.21
CA ASP A 108 -0.83 -6.95 15.44
C ASP A 108 -1.01 -5.46 15.13
N PRO A 109 -2.21 -4.88 15.36
CA PRO A 109 -2.44 -3.46 15.12
C PRO A 109 -1.70 -2.56 16.12
N ARG A 110 -1.20 -3.12 17.23
CA ARG A 110 -0.51 -2.37 18.30
C ARG A 110 0.97 -2.14 18.00
N ASP A 111 1.57 -2.91 17.09
CA ASP A 111 2.97 -2.79 16.70
C ASP A 111 3.15 -2.43 15.22
N SER A 112 2.12 -1.84 14.61
CA SER A 112 2.11 -1.45 13.20
C SER A 112 2.17 -2.65 12.25
N GLY A 113 1.62 -3.78 12.64
CA GLY A 113 1.53 -4.97 11.80
C GLY A 113 2.85 -5.74 11.65
N LYS A 114 3.82 -5.53 12.53
CA LYS A 114 5.12 -6.23 12.47
C LYS A 114 5.02 -7.69 12.90
N THR A 115 4.17 -7.97 13.90
CA THR A 115 3.99 -9.31 14.47
C THR A 115 2.74 -9.97 13.90
N ILE A 116 2.84 -11.29 13.63
CA ILE A 116 1.67 -12.12 13.33
C ILE A 116 1.11 -12.66 14.63
N ILE A 117 -0.19 -12.47 14.81
CA ILE A 117 -0.93 -12.85 16.01
C ILE A 117 -2.12 -13.74 15.67
N PRO A 118 -2.65 -14.50 16.66
CA PRO A 118 -3.93 -15.22 16.53
C PRO A 118 -5.09 -14.32 16.08
N ASP A 119 -5.98 -14.92 15.27
CA ASP A 119 -7.26 -14.35 14.92
C ASP A 119 -8.33 -15.44 15.04
N LEU A 120 -8.96 -15.89 13.94
CA LEU A 120 -9.89 -17.04 13.97
C LEU A 120 -9.19 -18.35 14.34
N ALA A 121 -7.92 -18.52 13.94
CA ALA A 121 -7.07 -19.55 14.51
C ALA A 121 -6.39 -19.01 15.78
N HIS A 122 -6.55 -19.75 16.89
CA HIS A 122 -5.89 -19.39 18.15
C HIS A 122 -4.46 -19.97 18.24
N SER A 123 -4.13 -21.02 17.50
CA SER A 123 -2.85 -21.73 17.57
C SER A 123 -2.48 -22.26 16.20
N TRP A 124 -1.18 -22.53 15.99
CA TRP A 124 -0.70 -23.19 14.80
C TRP A 124 0.53 -24.08 15.08
N ASP A 125 0.72 -25.05 14.21
CA ASP A 125 1.88 -25.93 14.13
C ASP A 125 2.39 -26.00 12.69
N ILE A 126 3.69 -25.78 12.51
CA ILE A 126 4.38 -25.86 11.21
C ILE A 126 5.35 -27.03 11.29
N SER A 127 5.26 -27.95 10.34
CA SER A 127 6.19 -29.09 10.29
C SER A 127 7.64 -28.63 10.15
N PRO A 128 8.63 -29.41 10.68
CA PRO A 128 10.05 -29.02 10.64
C PRO A 128 10.59 -28.78 9.23
N ASP A 129 10.01 -29.42 8.22
CA ASP A 129 10.36 -29.24 6.81
C ASP A 129 9.71 -27.99 6.16
N GLY A 130 8.89 -27.23 6.93
CA GLY A 130 8.21 -26.01 6.47
C GLY A 130 7.14 -26.25 5.41
N LYS A 131 6.63 -27.50 5.26
CA LYS A 131 5.67 -27.83 4.21
C LYS A 131 4.23 -28.02 4.69
N THR A 132 4.01 -28.25 5.98
CA THR A 132 2.67 -28.47 6.52
C THR A 132 2.36 -27.42 7.58
N TYR A 133 1.25 -26.72 7.41
CA TYR A 133 0.77 -25.65 8.28
C TYR A 133 -0.58 -26.07 8.83
N THR A 134 -0.67 -26.35 10.12
CA THR A 134 -1.91 -26.76 10.79
C THR A 134 -2.37 -25.65 11.71
N PHE A 135 -3.62 -25.23 11.57
CA PHE A 135 -4.23 -24.17 12.38
C PHE A 135 -5.41 -24.72 13.16
N MET A 136 -5.48 -24.40 14.46
CA MET A 136 -6.57 -24.73 15.34
C MET A 136 -7.50 -23.53 15.50
N LEU A 137 -8.76 -23.68 15.08
CA LEU A 137 -9.75 -22.61 15.08
C LEU A 137 -10.38 -22.43 16.46
N ARG A 138 -10.78 -21.17 16.73
CA ARG A 138 -11.62 -20.87 17.89
C ARG A 138 -12.97 -21.56 17.75
N LYS A 139 -13.48 -22.04 18.85
CA LYS A 139 -14.86 -22.50 18.98
C LYS A 139 -15.74 -21.29 19.33
N ASP A 140 -17.03 -21.40 19.10
CA ASP A 140 -18.01 -20.36 19.44
C ASP A 140 -17.89 -19.04 18.64
N VAL A 141 -17.24 -19.07 17.48
CA VAL A 141 -17.25 -17.95 16.53
C VAL A 141 -18.49 -18.04 15.65
N GLN A 142 -19.22 -16.95 15.54
CA GLN A 142 -20.41 -16.85 14.70
C GLN A 142 -20.24 -15.78 13.62
N PHE A 143 -20.73 -16.08 12.43
CA PHE A 143 -20.99 -15.07 11.41
C PHE A 143 -22.09 -14.11 11.86
N HIS A 144 -22.19 -12.94 11.23
CA HIS A 144 -23.18 -11.92 11.56
C HIS A 144 -24.65 -12.40 11.42
N ASP A 145 -24.89 -13.46 10.69
CA ASP A 145 -26.20 -14.12 10.52
C ASP A 145 -26.44 -15.26 11.53
N GLY A 146 -25.55 -15.44 12.50
CA GLY A 146 -25.64 -16.43 13.57
C GLY A 146 -25.14 -17.82 13.20
N ALA A 147 -24.69 -18.05 11.98
CA ALA A 147 -24.10 -19.34 11.61
C ALA A 147 -22.71 -19.51 12.25
N GLU A 148 -22.41 -20.71 12.72
CA GLU A 148 -21.14 -21.04 13.33
C GLU A 148 -20.02 -21.12 12.26
N LEU A 149 -18.83 -20.61 12.59
CA LEU A 149 -17.63 -20.76 11.79
C LEU A 149 -17.05 -22.17 11.93
N THR A 150 -16.67 -22.77 10.82
CA THR A 150 -16.02 -24.08 10.76
C THR A 150 -14.79 -24.07 9.86
N SER A 151 -13.99 -25.12 9.93
CA SER A 151 -12.84 -25.35 9.03
C SER A 151 -13.25 -25.38 7.56
N GLU A 152 -14.48 -25.79 7.25
CA GLU A 152 -15.03 -25.80 5.89
C GLU A 152 -15.17 -24.39 5.30
N ASP A 153 -15.48 -23.37 6.10
CA ASP A 153 -15.56 -21.99 5.65
C ASP A 153 -14.16 -21.45 5.31
N VAL A 154 -13.18 -21.77 6.15
CA VAL A 154 -11.79 -21.41 5.94
C VAL A 154 -11.26 -22.08 4.67
N LYS A 155 -11.53 -23.40 4.51
CA LYS A 155 -11.15 -24.14 3.32
C LYS A 155 -11.77 -23.55 2.06
N ALA A 156 -13.07 -23.30 2.04
CA ALA A 156 -13.76 -22.72 0.88
C ALA A 156 -13.20 -21.35 0.51
N THR A 157 -12.86 -20.53 1.50
CA THR A 157 -12.20 -19.24 1.31
C THR A 157 -10.85 -19.39 0.62
N PHE A 158 -9.95 -20.22 1.16
CA PHE A 158 -8.60 -20.38 0.60
C PHE A 158 -8.61 -21.15 -0.73
N ASP A 159 -9.47 -22.16 -0.92
CA ASP A 159 -9.66 -22.81 -2.22
C ASP A 159 -10.01 -21.79 -3.30
N ARG A 160 -10.95 -20.86 -2.98
CA ARG A 160 -11.31 -19.76 -3.88
C ARG A 160 -10.15 -18.81 -4.18
N ILE A 161 -9.35 -18.47 -3.16
CA ILE A 161 -8.20 -17.55 -3.31
C ILE A 161 -7.12 -18.20 -4.16
N ILE A 162 -6.82 -19.47 -3.93
CA ILE A 162 -5.72 -20.21 -4.56
C ILE A 162 -6.06 -20.61 -6.00
N LYS A 163 -7.30 -21.06 -6.21
CA LYS A 163 -7.80 -21.50 -7.52
C LYS A 163 -9.11 -20.79 -7.85
N PRO A 164 -9.05 -19.50 -8.21
CA PRO A 164 -10.26 -18.74 -8.51
C PRO A 164 -11.06 -19.39 -9.63
N PRO A 165 -12.39 -19.43 -9.54
CA PRO A 165 -13.24 -19.90 -10.64
C PRO A 165 -13.08 -19.02 -11.89
N VAL A 166 -13.50 -19.55 -13.03
CA VAL A 166 -13.52 -18.78 -14.29
C VAL A 166 -14.32 -17.49 -14.13
N GLY A 167 -13.73 -16.37 -14.57
CA GLY A 167 -14.32 -15.04 -14.43
C GLY A 167 -14.12 -14.37 -13.06
N VAL A 168 -13.44 -15.02 -12.12
CA VAL A 168 -13.03 -14.45 -10.81
C VAL A 168 -11.53 -14.22 -10.84
N SER A 169 -11.10 -12.97 -10.66
CA SER A 169 -9.68 -12.60 -10.61
C SER A 169 -9.29 -12.20 -9.19
N ILE A 170 -8.37 -12.94 -8.58
CA ILE A 170 -7.88 -12.68 -7.22
C ILE A 170 -6.38 -12.40 -7.28
N PRO A 171 -5.94 -11.15 -7.05
CA PRO A 171 -4.54 -10.76 -7.18
C PRO A 171 -3.58 -11.60 -6.34
N ARG A 172 -4.00 -12.03 -5.15
CA ARG A 172 -3.18 -12.77 -4.20
C ARG A 172 -3.05 -14.27 -4.47
N SER A 173 -3.76 -14.80 -5.47
CA SER A 173 -3.64 -16.22 -5.86
C SER A 173 -2.20 -16.64 -6.13
N VAL A 174 -1.39 -15.74 -6.66
CA VAL A 174 0.03 -15.99 -6.98
C VAL A 174 0.90 -16.27 -5.77
N LEU A 175 0.50 -15.79 -4.57
CA LEU A 175 1.23 -16.00 -3.31
C LEU A 175 1.13 -17.44 -2.82
N PHE A 176 0.15 -18.18 -3.27
CA PHE A 176 -0.19 -19.54 -2.81
C PHE A 176 0.11 -20.63 -3.82
N LYS A 177 0.93 -20.35 -4.84
CA LYS A 177 1.28 -21.32 -5.91
C LYS A 177 1.86 -22.62 -5.38
N ALA A 178 2.55 -22.60 -4.22
CA ALA A 178 3.11 -23.78 -3.60
C ALA A 178 2.09 -24.62 -2.81
N VAL A 179 0.86 -24.12 -2.58
CA VAL A 179 -0.15 -24.89 -1.86
C VAL A 179 -0.66 -26.04 -2.74
N GLU A 180 -0.37 -27.26 -2.31
CA GLU A 180 -0.78 -28.50 -2.97
C GLU A 180 -2.21 -28.89 -2.60
N SER A 181 -2.53 -28.80 -1.30
CA SER A 181 -3.84 -29.21 -0.79
C SER A 181 -4.20 -28.49 0.50
N ILE A 182 -5.52 -28.40 0.74
CA ILE A 182 -6.11 -27.95 2.01
C ILE A 182 -7.04 -29.02 2.51
N SER A 183 -6.87 -29.45 3.75
CA SER A 183 -7.72 -30.44 4.40
C SER A 183 -8.32 -29.90 5.70
N THR A 184 -9.46 -30.47 6.06
CA THR A 184 -10.23 -30.18 7.29
C THR A 184 -10.32 -31.47 8.11
N PRO A 185 -9.27 -31.84 8.87
CA PRO A 185 -9.24 -33.08 9.63
C PRO A 185 -10.43 -33.21 10.61
N ASP A 186 -10.86 -32.09 11.15
CA ASP A 186 -12.07 -31.96 11.95
C ASP A 186 -12.70 -30.57 11.80
N LYS A 187 -13.81 -30.35 12.52
CA LYS A 187 -14.61 -29.12 12.43
C LYS A 187 -13.82 -27.83 12.75
N TYR A 188 -12.74 -27.93 13.50
CA TYR A 188 -11.98 -26.76 13.99
C TYR A 188 -10.49 -26.84 13.67
N THR A 189 -10.10 -27.76 12.82
CA THR A 189 -8.71 -27.89 12.37
C THR A 189 -8.63 -27.75 10.85
N ILE A 190 -7.70 -26.91 10.38
CA ILE A 190 -7.38 -26.77 8.96
C ILE A 190 -5.90 -26.97 8.74
N THR A 191 -5.56 -27.72 7.70
CA THR A 191 -4.16 -28.00 7.34
C THR A 191 -3.91 -27.61 5.88
N LEU A 192 -2.92 -26.75 5.67
CA LEU A 192 -2.38 -26.42 4.35
C LEU A 192 -1.09 -27.21 4.13
N LYS A 193 -1.00 -27.93 3.01
CA LYS A 193 0.20 -28.66 2.60
C LYS A 193 0.80 -27.99 1.37
N LEU A 194 2.12 -27.75 1.41
CA LEU A 194 2.89 -27.22 0.29
C LEU A 194 3.58 -28.33 -0.48
N SER A 195 3.66 -28.20 -1.80
CA SER A 195 4.43 -29.09 -2.68
C SER A 195 5.95 -28.94 -2.45
N GLU A 196 6.39 -27.75 -2.07
CA GLU A 196 7.78 -27.41 -1.77
C GLU A 196 7.86 -26.41 -0.62
N ALA A 197 8.98 -26.43 0.12
CA ALA A 197 9.19 -25.46 1.20
C ALA A 197 9.29 -24.03 0.65
N ARG A 198 8.77 -23.09 1.43
CA ARG A 198 8.82 -21.65 1.20
C ARG A 198 9.29 -20.96 2.48
N PRO A 199 9.82 -19.73 2.42
CA PRO A 199 10.08 -18.97 3.64
C PRO A 199 8.83 -18.89 4.52
N VAL A 200 8.93 -19.38 5.76
CA VAL A 200 7.77 -19.45 6.69
C VAL A 200 7.11 -18.08 6.88
N ASN A 201 7.93 -17.04 7.05
CA ASN A 201 7.42 -15.68 7.19
C ASN A 201 6.63 -15.20 5.97
N PHE A 202 7.01 -15.62 4.75
CA PHE A 202 6.28 -15.31 3.53
C PHE A 202 4.90 -15.97 3.51
N ILE A 203 4.82 -17.28 3.79
CA ILE A 203 3.54 -18.01 3.83
C ILE A 203 2.62 -17.45 4.91
N MET A 204 3.12 -17.29 6.14
CA MET A 204 2.32 -16.79 7.26
C MET A 204 1.86 -15.35 7.03
N SER A 205 2.71 -14.49 6.46
CA SER A 205 2.35 -13.13 6.05
C SER A 205 1.31 -13.11 4.95
N SER A 206 1.40 -14.04 4.00
CA SER A 206 0.41 -14.17 2.91
C SER A 206 -0.95 -14.58 3.46
N ILE A 207 -1.00 -15.53 4.41
CA ILE A 207 -2.23 -15.95 5.10
C ILE A 207 -2.81 -14.79 5.91
N ALA A 208 -1.96 -14.02 6.62
CA ALA A 208 -2.36 -12.89 7.46
C ALA A 208 -2.75 -11.62 6.67
N SER A 209 -2.69 -11.64 5.35
CA SER A 209 -3.07 -10.48 4.55
C SER A 209 -4.50 -10.05 4.80
N GLY A 210 -4.74 -8.77 5.10
CA GLY A 210 -6.04 -8.22 5.45
C GLY A 210 -7.14 -8.43 4.38
N TRP A 211 -6.75 -8.69 3.12
CA TRP A 211 -7.70 -9.07 2.06
C TRP A 211 -8.11 -10.54 2.09
N ASN A 212 -7.41 -11.40 2.82
CA ASN A 212 -7.72 -12.82 2.90
C ASN A 212 -8.69 -13.10 4.07
N VAL A 213 -9.72 -12.26 4.18
CA VAL A 213 -10.79 -12.41 5.16
C VAL A 213 -11.54 -13.72 4.95
N ILE A 214 -12.00 -14.33 6.05
CA ILE A 214 -12.77 -15.56 5.96
C ILE A 214 -14.21 -15.24 5.58
N VAL A 215 -14.69 -15.86 4.51
CA VAL A 215 -16.05 -15.74 4.00
C VAL A 215 -16.79 -17.06 4.20
N ARG A 216 -18.03 -16.98 4.62
CA ARG A 216 -18.87 -18.16 4.83
C ARG A 216 -18.98 -18.99 3.54
N LYS A 217 -18.75 -20.31 3.61
CA LYS A 217 -18.84 -21.25 2.49
C LYS A 217 -20.17 -21.13 1.75
N LYS A 218 -21.29 -21.12 2.51
CA LYS A 218 -22.63 -20.94 1.91
C LYS A 218 -22.77 -19.63 1.11
N THR A 219 -22.20 -18.53 1.60
CA THR A 219 -22.22 -17.26 0.84
C THR A 219 -21.46 -17.38 -0.49
N LEU A 220 -20.35 -18.08 -0.50
CA LEU A 220 -19.59 -18.34 -1.73
C LEU A 220 -20.38 -19.21 -2.70
N GLU A 221 -20.96 -20.31 -2.23
CA GLU A 221 -21.75 -21.25 -3.02
C GLU A 221 -23.00 -20.61 -3.60
N ASP A 222 -23.80 -19.91 -2.79
CA ASP A 222 -25.03 -19.24 -3.22
C ASP A 222 -24.79 -18.17 -4.31
N ASN A 223 -23.56 -17.66 -4.43
CA ASN A 223 -23.18 -16.63 -5.40
C ASN A 223 -22.20 -17.14 -6.48
N ALA A 224 -22.14 -18.45 -6.68
CA ALA A 224 -21.23 -19.09 -7.64
C ALA A 224 -19.78 -18.59 -7.49
N TYR A 225 -19.35 -18.37 -6.25
CA TYR A 225 -18.02 -17.88 -5.86
C TYR A 225 -17.65 -16.49 -6.43
N ASN A 226 -18.63 -15.68 -6.85
CA ASN A 226 -18.42 -14.32 -7.34
C ASN A 226 -19.27 -13.31 -6.57
N LEU A 227 -18.65 -12.58 -5.62
CA LEU A 227 -19.36 -11.68 -4.71
C LEU A 227 -19.50 -10.25 -5.24
N ARG A 228 -19.08 -9.96 -6.47
CA ARG A 228 -19.08 -8.59 -7.02
C ARG A 228 -20.44 -7.91 -7.04
N ARG A 229 -21.53 -8.70 -7.08
CA ARG A 229 -22.91 -8.18 -7.10
C ARG A 229 -23.46 -7.89 -5.70
N LEU A 230 -22.78 -8.37 -4.66
CA LEU A 230 -23.19 -8.14 -3.28
C LEU A 230 -22.60 -6.83 -2.77
N VAL A 231 -23.42 -6.02 -2.11
CA VAL A 231 -22.97 -4.80 -1.41
C VAL A 231 -22.43 -5.15 -0.03
N THR A 232 -23.04 -6.13 0.64
CA THR A 232 -22.63 -6.63 1.94
C THR A 232 -22.93 -8.12 2.05
N TYR A 233 -22.19 -8.81 2.90
CA TYR A 233 -22.39 -10.24 3.20
C TYR A 233 -21.85 -10.53 4.62
N PRO A 234 -22.36 -11.60 5.29
CA PRO A 234 -21.98 -11.91 6.65
C PRO A 234 -20.47 -12.16 6.80
N GLY A 235 -19.84 -11.46 7.72
CA GLY A 235 -18.51 -11.74 8.24
C GLY A 235 -18.58 -12.19 9.69
N THR A 236 -17.43 -12.37 10.34
CA THR A 236 -17.29 -12.71 11.76
C THR A 236 -16.81 -11.53 12.60
N GLY A 237 -16.52 -10.39 11.96
CA GLY A 237 -15.81 -9.26 12.52
C GLY A 237 -16.58 -8.47 13.60
N PRO A 238 -15.87 -7.46 14.18
CA PRO A 238 -16.38 -6.68 15.32
C PRO A 238 -17.59 -5.80 15.02
N PHE A 239 -17.81 -5.44 13.75
CA PHE A 239 -18.93 -4.60 13.33
C PHE A 239 -19.69 -5.26 12.17
N LYS A 240 -20.97 -4.96 12.08
CA LYS A 240 -21.85 -5.43 10.98
C LYS A 240 -22.55 -4.26 10.30
N SER A 241 -22.75 -4.39 8.99
CA SER A 241 -23.42 -3.38 8.18
C SER A 241 -24.88 -3.25 8.54
N VAL A 242 -25.35 -2.02 8.76
CA VAL A 242 -26.76 -1.69 9.02
C VAL A 242 -27.39 -1.00 7.81
N ARG A 243 -26.73 0.03 7.29
CA ARG A 243 -27.24 0.87 6.23
C ARG A 243 -26.11 1.46 5.41
N ARG A 244 -26.27 1.47 4.11
CA ARG A 244 -25.40 2.19 3.18
C ARG A 244 -26.23 3.11 2.31
N VAL A 245 -25.85 4.38 2.26
CA VAL A 245 -26.33 5.35 1.29
C VAL A 245 -25.15 5.63 0.34
N GLU A 246 -25.36 5.35 -0.93
CA GLU A 246 -24.30 5.46 -1.91
C GLU A 246 -23.76 6.90 -2.01
N ASN A 247 -22.44 7.04 -2.05
CA ASN A 247 -21.72 8.32 -2.07
C ASN A 247 -21.99 9.24 -0.87
N GLU A 248 -22.57 8.74 0.21
CA GLU A 248 -22.88 9.52 1.40
C GLU A 248 -22.31 8.89 2.67
N VAL A 249 -22.86 7.76 3.12
CA VAL A 249 -22.49 7.15 4.41
C VAL A 249 -22.68 5.64 4.42
N TRP A 250 -21.77 4.93 5.09
CA TRP A 250 -21.94 3.53 5.46
C TRP A 250 -21.97 3.41 6.98
N VAL A 251 -23.11 2.98 7.51
CA VAL A 251 -23.37 2.85 8.96
C VAL A 251 -23.17 1.39 9.37
N MET A 252 -22.38 1.19 10.40
CA MET A 252 -22.12 -0.10 11.01
C MET A 252 -22.42 -0.05 12.50
N GLU A 253 -22.93 -1.16 13.03
CA GLU A 253 -23.19 -1.35 14.46
C GLU A 253 -22.24 -2.40 15.03
N ARG A 254 -22.05 -2.37 16.34
CA ARG A 254 -21.30 -3.37 17.10
C ARG A 254 -21.88 -4.76 16.87
N ASN A 255 -21.03 -5.73 16.59
CA ASN A 255 -21.38 -7.14 16.70
C ASN A 255 -21.38 -7.58 18.17
N ALA A 256 -22.55 -7.67 18.79
CA ALA A 256 -22.67 -8.07 20.20
C ALA A 256 -22.16 -9.50 20.45
N ALA A 257 -22.20 -10.36 19.40
CA ALA A 257 -21.69 -11.74 19.44
C ALA A 257 -20.22 -11.86 19.08
N TYR A 258 -19.50 -10.74 18.91
CA TYR A 258 -18.07 -10.80 18.54
C TYR A 258 -17.29 -11.65 19.56
N TRP A 259 -16.51 -12.59 19.04
CA TRP A 259 -15.83 -13.60 19.84
C TRP A 259 -14.72 -13.02 20.73
N ASN A 260 -14.01 -11.94 20.27
CA ASN A 260 -12.86 -11.39 20.98
C ASN A 260 -13.28 -10.34 22.01
N LYS A 261 -13.84 -10.79 23.12
CA LYS A 261 -14.16 -9.89 24.24
C LYS A 261 -12.88 -9.34 24.88
N PRO A 262 -12.82 -8.05 25.31
CA PRO A 262 -13.94 -7.11 25.44
C PRO A 262 -14.23 -6.27 24.17
N LEU A 263 -13.62 -6.56 23.04
CA LEU A 263 -13.79 -5.81 21.80
C LEU A 263 -15.16 -6.03 21.13
N PRO A 264 -15.59 -5.10 20.25
CA PRO A 264 -15.10 -3.74 20.09
C PRO A 264 -15.60 -2.84 21.23
N TYR A 265 -14.93 -1.71 21.47
CA TYR A 265 -15.36 -0.75 22.50
C TYR A 265 -16.47 0.17 21.99
N LEU A 266 -16.43 0.56 20.72
CA LEU A 266 -17.42 1.43 20.08
C LEU A 266 -18.80 0.75 19.96
N ASP A 267 -19.88 1.55 19.92
CA ASP A 267 -21.23 1.08 19.57
C ASP A 267 -21.40 0.94 18.05
N GLY A 268 -20.64 1.71 17.26
CA GLY A 268 -20.71 1.65 15.81
C GLY A 268 -19.68 2.55 15.13
N ILE A 269 -19.70 2.52 13.81
CA ILE A 269 -18.86 3.33 12.93
C ILE A 269 -19.72 3.91 11.82
N GLU A 270 -19.52 5.19 11.50
CA GLU A 270 -20.09 5.84 10.33
C GLU A 270 -18.95 6.24 9.39
N PHE A 271 -18.84 5.61 8.23
CA PHE A 271 -17.90 6.00 7.18
C PHE A 271 -18.56 7.02 6.24
N TYR A 272 -18.17 8.27 6.35
CA TYR A 272 -18.59 9.34 5.45
C TYR A 272 -17.72 9.37 4.21
N HIS A 273 -18.34 9.37 3.04
CA HIS A 273 -17.64 9.32 1.78
C HIS A 273 -17.00 10.67 1.43
N THR A 274 -15.68 10.69 1.36
CA THR A 274 -14.88 11.84 0.97
C THR A 274 -13.80 11.40 -0.02
N LEU A 275 -13.31 12.32 -0.84
CA LEU A 275 -12.18 12.04 -1.73
C LEU A 275 -10.86 12.15 -0.97
N PRO A 276 -9.89 11.22 -1.17
CA PRO A 276 -8.58 11.30 -0.55
C PRO A 276 -7.85 12.55 -1.01
N PHE A 277 -7.03 13.13 -0.14
CA PHE A 277 -6.25 14.35 -0.38
C PHE A 277 -7.08 15.55 -0.86
N SER A 278 -8.38 15.59 -0.54
CA SER A 278 -9.29 16.64 -0.98
C SER A 278 -9.50 17.72 0.08
N PRO A 279 -9.76 18.99 -0.34
CA PRO A 279 -10.17 20.05 0.58
C PRO A 279 -11.46 19.74 1.33
N GLU A 280 -12.35 18.93 0.74
CA GLU A 280 -13.60 18.48 1.37
C GLU A 280 -13.31 17.63 2.60
N MET A 281 -12.40 16.63 2.49
CA MET A 281 -11.96 15.81 3.63
C MET A 281 -11.35 16.67 4.73
N GLY A 282 -10.50 17.64 4.35
CA GLY A 282 -9.91 18.62 5.26
C GLY A 282 -10.97 19.46 5.98
N SER A 283 -11.98 19.91 5.26
CA SER A 283 -13.09 20.69 5.85
C SER A 283 -13.93 19.85 6.80
N ALA A 284 -14.17 18.58 6.49
CA ALA A 284 -14.96 17.68 7.32
C ALA A 284 -14.32 17.46 8.71
N ILE A 285 -13.00 17.25 8.76
CA ILE A 285 -12.31 17.05 10.04
C ILE A 285 -12.13 18.37 10.80
N LEU A 286 -11.78 19.45 10.16
CA LEU A 286 -11.56 20.75 10.82
C LEU A 286 -12.85 21.37 11.37
N SER A 287 -14.02 21.01 10.82
CA SER A 287 -15.34 21.43 11.31
C SER A 287 -15.98 20.44 12.30
N ASN A 288 -15.26 19.40 12.70
CA ASN A 288 -15.76 18.34 13.61
C ASN A 288 -16.99 17.58 13.06
N ARG A 289 -17.14 17.50 11.73
CA ARG A 289 -18.17 16.62 11.11
C ARG A 289 -17.80 15.15 11.23
N VAL A 290 -16.49 14.88 11.28
CA VAL A 290 -15.92 13.54 11.47
C VAL A 290 -14.87 13.58 12.58
N ASP A 291 -14.63 12.44 13.22
CA ASP A 291 -13.70 12.29 14.34
C ASP A 291 -12.29 11.92 13.88
N TYR A 292 -12.20 11.30 12.70
CA TYR A 292 -10.98 10.78 12.10
C TYR A 292 -11.05 10.86 10.56
N VAL A 293 -9.95 11.21 9.93
CA VAL A 293 -9.77 11.13 8.48
C VAL A 293 -8.41 10.54 8.12
N ARG A 294 -8.39 9.78 7.03
CA ARG A 294 -7.19 9.20 6.46
C ARG A 294 -6.88 9.82 5.12
N ALA A 295 -5.58 9.95 4.79
CA ALA A 295 -5.10 10.48 3.52
C ALA A 295 -5.53 11.94 3.27
N THR A 296 -5.27 12.82 4.25
CA THR A 296 -5.50 14.25 4.10
C THR A 296 -4.39 14.95 3.32
N ASP A 297 -4.71 16.09 2.73
CA ASP A 297 -3.74 16.97 2.11
C ASP A 297 -2.77 17.58 3.15
N PRO A 298 -1.54 17.97 2.75
CA PRO A 298 -0.55 18.52 3.66
C PRO A 298 -0.98 19.84 4.34
N GLY A 299 -1.86 20.62 3.70
CA GLY A 299 -2.42 21.85 4.29
C GLY A 299 -3.33 21.53 5.48
N THR A 300 -4.21 20.55 5.34
CA THR A 300 -5.05 20.05 6.43
C THR A 300 -4.20 19.50 7.57
N MET A 301 -3.15 18.73 7.26
CA MET A 301 -2.21 18.21 8.26
C MET A 301 -1.54 19.33 9.07
N ARG A 302 -1.07 20.39 8.40
CA ARG A 302 -0.45 21.55 9.09
C ARG A 302 -1.47 22.25 10.01
N ARG A 303 -2.71 22.46 9.55
CA ARG A 303 -3.78 23.07 10.36
C ARG A 303 -4.15 22.21 11.56
N ALA A 304 -4.28 20.91 11.38
CA ALA A 304 -4.59 19.99 12.46
C ALA A 304 -3.51 20.01 13.56
N LYS A 305 -2.22 19.94 13.18
CA LYS A 305 -1.09 20.04 14.13
C LYS A 305 -1.06 21.36 14.91
N ALA A 306 -1.57 22.43 14.34
CA ALA A 306 -1.70 23.74 15.01
C ALA A 306 -2.97 23.88 15.85
N THR A 307 -3.93 22.95 15.75
CA THR A 307 -5.22 23.03 16.43
C THR A 307 -5.16 22.22 17.73
N ARG A 308 -5.46 22.91 18.86
CA ARG A 308 -5.54 22.22 20.16
C ARG A 308 -6.62 21.12 20.14
N GLY A 309 -6.28 19.95 20.64
CA GLY A 309 -7.21 18.81 20.71
C GLY A 309 -7.23 17.95 19.46
N MET A 310 -6.36 18.20 18.49
CA MET A 310 -6.17 17.36 17.31
C MET A 310 -4.76 16.77 17.26
N THR A 311 -4.65 15.61 16.65
CA THR A 311 -3.39 14.93 16.32
C THR A 311 -3.32 14.70 14.83
N GLY A 312 -2.13 14.91 14.26
CA GLY A 312 -1.82 14.56 12.89
C GLY A 312 -0.55 13.72 12.82
N ALA A 313 -0.60 12.58 12.17
CA ALA A 313 0.53 11.70 11.93
C ALA A 313 0.77 11.47 10.44
N GLU A 314 2.04 11.54 10.05
CA GLU A 314 2.50 11.10 8.73
C GLU A 314 3.15 9.72 8.89
N TYR A 315 2.81 8.81 8.02
CA TYR A 315 3.39 7.48 7.99
C TYR A 315 3.61 7.00 6.55
N TYR A 316 4.36 5.92 6.43
CA TYR A 316 4.72 5.36 5.14
C TYR A 316 3.84 4.16 4.83
N GLN A 317 3.54 3.98 3.54
CA GLN A 317 2.85 2.77 3.08
C GLN A 317 3.52 2.19 1.83
N SER A 318 3.34 0.90 1.62
CA SER A 318 3.91 0.19 0.48
C SER A 318 3.08 0.44 -0.80
N VAL A 319 3.03 1.70 -1.22
CA VAL A 319 2.40 2.13 -2.46
C VAL A 319 3.37 2.97 -3.26
N ILE A 320 3.71 2.49 -4.46
CA ILE A 320 4.50 3.26 -5.42
C ILE A 320 3.59 3.77 -6.54
N TYR A 321 3.72 5.04 -6.89
CA TYR A 321 3.18 5.54 -8.14
C TYR A 321 4.12 5.14 -9.27
N GLY A 322 3.55 4.49 -10.28
CA GLY A 322 4.30 4.01 -11.44
C GLY A 322 3.59 4.33 -12.74
N THR A 323 4.34 4.40 -13.82
CA THR A 323 3.78 4.46 -15.16
C THR A 323 4.09 3.17 -15.90
N TRP A 324 3.05 2.39 -16.17
CA TRP A 324 3.16 1.21 -17.05
C TRP A 324 3.44 1.65 -18.47
N MET A 325 4.30 0.89 -19.13
CA MET A 325 4.61 0.99 -20.56
C MET A 325 4.06 -0.25 -21.24
N ASN A 326 3.20 -0.09 -22.25
CA ASN A 326 2.59 -1.24 -22.92
C ASN A 326 3.61 -1.95 -23.85
N ASN A 327 4.20 -3.03 -23.36
CA ASN A 327 5.25 -3.77 -24.07
C ASN A 327 4.75 -4.52 -25.33
N LYS A 328 3.44 -4.54 -25.59
CA LYS A 328 2.87 -5.07 -26.85
C LYS A 328 2.87 -4.03 -27.96
N LYS A 329 3.21 -2.78 -27.67
CA LYS A 329 3.14 -1.67 -28.63
C LYS A 329 4.52 -1.07 -28.88
N LYS A 330 4.81 -0.81 -30.15
CA LYS A 330 5.98 -0.01 -30.52
C LYS A 330 5.79 1.46 -30.13
N PRO A 331 6.85 2.11 -29.66
CA PRO A 331 8.24 1.63 -29.51
C PRO A 331 8.53 1.04 -28.10
N LEU A 332 7.51 0.84 -27.26
CA LEU A 332 7.67 0.43 -25.86
C LEU A 332 7.97 -1.08 -25.71
N ASP A 333 7.93 -1.85 -26.79
CA ASP A 333 8.40 -3.23 -26.89
C ASP A 333 9.95 -3.33 -26.80
N ASP A 334 10.67 -2.23 -27.09
CA ASP A 334 12.13 -2.19 -27.04
C ASP A 334 12.62 -1.82 -25.61
N PRO A 335 13.39 -2.69 -24.93
CA PRO A 335 13.92 -2.39 -23.59
C PRO A 335 14.84 -1.17 -23.55
N ARG A 336 15.50 -0.83 -24.64
CA ARG A 336 16.35 0.37 -24.74
C ARG A 336 15.52 1.64 -24.63
N VAL A 337 14.35 1.66 -25.25
CA VAL A 337 13.40 2.77 -25.13
C VAL A 337 12.90 2.88 -23.68
N ARG A 338 12.45 1.77 -23.07
CA ARG A 338 11.98 1.78 -21.68
C ARG A 338 13.05 2.28 -20.71
N ARG A 339 14.30 1.80 -20.87
CA ARG A 339 15.43 2.27 -20.06
C ARG A 339 15.69 3.76 -20.28
N ALA A 340 15.66 4.26 -21.52
CA ALA A 340 15.84 5.67 -21.83
C ALA A 340 14.78 6.55 -21.15
N LEU A 341 13.49 6.15 -21.19
CA LEU A 341 12.42 6.86 -20.51
C LEU A 341 12.65 6.90 -19.00
N HIS A 342 13.06 5.76 -18.39
CA HIS A 342 13.36 5.68 -16.96
C HIS A 342 14.47 6.64 -16.52
N LEU A 343 15.54 6.74 -17.31
CA LEU A 343 16.72 7.51 -16.96
C LEU A 343 16.49 9.03 -16.89
N VAL A 344 15.51 9.55 -17.63
CA VAL A 344 15.25 11.00 -17.72
C VAL A 344 14.16 11.50 -16.78
N ILE A 345 13.54 10.62 -16.00
CA ILE A 345 12.54 11.01 -15.02
C ILE A 345 13.23 11.44 -13.73
N ASP A 346 13.24 12.74 -13.46
CA ASP A 346 13.69 13.28 -12.17
C ASP A 346 12.61 13.09 -11.09
N LYS A 347 12.84 12.10 -10.25
CA LYS A 347 11.89 11.72 -9.19
C LYS A 347 11.80 12.76 -8.07
N ALA A 348 12.84 13.56 -7.86
CA ALA A 348 12.82 14.64 -6.87
C ALA A 348 11.89 15.77 -7.32
N VAL A 349 11.92 16.11 -8.61
CA VAL A 349 10.97 17.06 -9.21
C VAL A 349 9.54 16.53 -9.10
N LEU A 350 9.30 15.23 -9.33
CA LEU A 350 7.96 14.65 -9.16
C LEU A 350 7.43 14.81 -7.72
N VAL A 351 8.27 14.55 -6.72
CA VAL A 351 7.90 14.79 -5.31
C VAL A 351 7.58 16.26 -5.06
N ASP A 352 8.37 17.17 -5.61
CA ASP A 352 8.17 18.61 -5.42
C ASP A 352 6.87 19.12 -6.04
N VAL A 353 6.52 18.68 -7.25
CA VAL A 353 5.29 19.16 -7.93
C VAL A 353 3.99 18.70 -7.25
N ILE A 354 4.03 17.64 -6.43
CA ILE A 354 2.84 17.14 -5.72
C ILE A 354 2.86 17.42 -4.22
N LYS A 355 3.90 18.04 -3.68
CA LYS A 355 4.12 18.24 -2.23
C LYS A 355 2.97 18.92 -1.48
N ASP A 356 2.19 19.75 -2.17
CA ASP A 356 1.05 20.46 -1.57
C ASP A 356 -0.27 19.71 -1.75
N VAL A 357 -0.28 18.66 -2.57
CA VAL A 357 -1.46 17.81 -2.85
C VAL A 357 -1.39 16.49 -2.07
N ALA A 358 -0.26 15.79 -2.15
CA ALA A 358 -0.07 14.52 -1.49
C ALA A 358 1.40 14.38 -1.02
N PRO A 359 1.65 13.83 0.17
CA PRO A 359 3.01 13.61 0.64
C PRO A 359 3.63 12.38 -0.03
N HIS A 360 4.82 12.55 -0.63
CA HIS A 360 5.56 11.49 -1.31
C HIS A 360 7.04 11.55 -1.00
N MET A 361 7.77 10.51 -1.41
CA MET A 361 9.23 10.44 -1.31
C MET A 361 9.85 9.70 -2.50
N VAL A 362 11.14 9.91 -2.73
CA VAL A 362 11.93 9.17 -3.72
C VAL A 362 12.30 7.79 -3.17
N GLY A 363 12.19 6.76 -4.01
CA GLY A 363 12.64 5.39 -3.75
C GLY A 363 12.85 4.61 -5.04
N GLY A 364 13.44 3.42 -4.93
CA GLY A 364 13.62 2.48 -6.04
C GLY A 364 12.37 1.65 -6.33
N PHE A 365 12.57 0.50 -6.95
CA PHE A 365 11.48 -0.46 -7.23
C PHE A 365 10.94 -1.15 -5.96
N ILE A 366 11.75 -1.27 -4.92
CA ILE A 366 11.40 -1.93 -3.66
C ILE A 366 11.05 -0.88 -2.61
N TYR A 367 10.02 -1.17 -1.79
CA TYR A 367 9.56 -0.29 -0.73
C TYR A 367 10.71 0.19 0.15
N PRO A 368 10.97 1.51 0.27
CA PRO A 368 12.20 2.05 0.85
C PRO A 368 12.48 1.69 2.31
N PHE A 369 11.43 1.27 3.05
CA PHE A 369 11.57 0.83 4.45
C PHE A 369 11.59 -0.68 4.61
N SER A 370 11.46 -1.44 3.51
CA SER A 370 11.72 -2.87 3.52
C SER A 370 13.21 -3.16 3.73
N GLU A 371 13.53 -4.22 4.47
CA GLU A 371 14.91 -4.71 4.58
C GLU A 371 15.51 -5.08 3.21
N PHE A 372 14.64 -5.39 2.24
CA PHE A 372 15.02 -5.73 0.87
C PHE A 372 15.29 -4.51 -0.01
N ALA A 373 14.99 -3.29 0.43
CA ALA A 373 15.21 -2.10 -0.37
C ALA A 373 16.70 -1.79 -0.57
N THR A 374 17.06 -1.30 -1.76
CA THR A 374 18.39 -0.72 -1.97
C THR A 374 18.57 0.47 -1.03
N PRO A 375 19.62 0.49 -0.17
CA PRO A 375 19.89 1.61 0.73
C PRO A 375 19.96 2.95 -0.03
N LYS A 376 19.43 4.01 0.58
CA LYS A 376 19.33 5.33 -0.06
C LYS A 376 20.67 5.85 -0.59
N ASP A 377 21.76 5.65 0.17
CA ASP A 377 23.12 6.07 -0.20
C ASP A 377 23.68 5.28 -1.41
N GLN A 378 23.16 4.11 -1.69
CA GLN A 378 23.46 3.31 -2.88
C GLN A 378 22.52 3.67 -4.02
N LEU A 379 21.22 3.85 -3.74
CA LEU A 379 20.23 4.20 -4.74
C LEU A 379 20.57 5.50 -5.47
N VAL A 380 21.00 6.54 -4.74
CA VAL A 380 21.38 7.83 -5.32
C VAL A 380 22.65 7.77 -6.19
N LYS A 381 23.37 6.65 -6.20
CA LYS A 381 24.51 6.41 -7.13
C LYS A 381 24.06 5.79 -8.44
N ARG A 382 22.84 5.24 -8.51
CA ARG A 382 22.29 4.66 -9.73
C ARG A 382 21.81 5.76 -10.68
N LEU A 383 22.07 5.60 -11.98
CA LEU A 383 21.52 6.49 -12.99
C LEU A 383 19.98 6.45 -12.97
N GLY A 384 19.35 7.61 -13.13
CA GLY A 384 17.90 7.77 -13.02
C GLY A 384 17.39 8.08 -11.59
N TYR A 385 18.32 8.13 -10.59
CA TYR A 385 18.01 8.54 -9.22
C TYR A 385 18.86 9.74 -8.75
N GLN A 386 19.71 10.23 -9.60
CA GLN A 386 20.54 11.41 -9.35
C GLN A 386 19.82 12.65 -9.90
N PRO A 387 19.68 13.73 -9.12
CA PRO A 387 19.19 15.00 -9.67
C PRO A 387 20.10 15.46 -10.82
N ASP A 388 19.52 16.00 -11.87
CA ASP A 388 20.23 16.61 -13.02
C ASP A 388 21.38 15.79 -13.59
N SER A 389 21.23 14.48 -13.69
CA SER A 389 22.30 13.60 -14.15
C SER A 389 22.57 13.73 -15.65
N ALA A 390 23.56 14.54 -16.03
CA ALA A 390 24.03 14.63 -17.41
C ALA A 390 24.45 13.26 -17.97
N ALA A 391 24.96 12.37 -17.12
CA ALA A 391 25.32 10.99 -17.49
C ALA A 391 24.06 10.16 -17.86
N ALA A 392 22.98 10.26 -17.08
CA ALA A 392 21.72 9.58 -17.37
C ALA A 392 21.10 10.08 -18.67
N ILE A 393 21.09 11.40 -18.89
CA ILE A 393 20.60 12.01 -20.13
C ILE A 393 21.42 11.56 -21.35
N LYS A 394 22.76 11.50 -21.21
CA LYS A 394 23.64 11.03 -22.28
C LYS A 394 23.36 9.57 -22.63
N GLU A 395 23.24 8.69 -21.64
CA GLU A 395 22.89 7.28 -21.84
C GLU A 395 21.52 7.15 -22.49
N ALA A 396 20.51 7.87 -21.99
CA ALA A 396 19.15 7.82 -22.52
C ALA A 396 19.10 8.20 -24.01
N LYS A 397 19.80 9.29 -24.41
CA LYS A 397 19.89 9.70 -25.82
C LYS A 397 20.60 8.67 -26.69
N ALA A 398 21.64 8.03 -26.18
CA ALA A 398 22.34 6.96 -26.88
C ALA A 398 21.46 5.74 -27.09
N LEU A 399 20.68 5.35 -26.06
CA LEU A 399 19.71 4.24 -26.13
C LEU A 399 18.59 4.53 -27.14
N MET A 400 18.05 5.75 -27.15
CA MET A 400 17.04 6.18 -28.13
C MET A 400 17.58 6.10 -29.55
N ALA A 401 18.79 6.60 -29.78
CA ALA A 401 19.44 6.53 -31.10
C ALA A 401 19.70 5.08 -31.56
N ALA A 402 20.19 4.22 -30.64
CA ALA A 402 20.41 2.81 -30.92
C ALA A 402 19.12 2.04 -31.21
N ALA A 403 17.99 2.49 -30.65
CA ALA A 403 16.65 1.94 -30.91
C ALA A 403 16.01 2.52 -32.20
N GLY A 404 16.65 3.49 -32.89
CA GLY A 404 16.10 4.12 -34.09
C GLY A 404 15.19 5.32 -33.84
N TYR A 405 15.22 5.89 -32.64
CA TYR A 405 14.34 7.01 -32.19
C TYR A 405 15.16 8.25 -31.80
N ALA A 406 16.28 8.53 -32.47
CA ALA A 406 17.13 9.72 -32.22
C ALA A 406 16.35 11.05 -32.34
N ASP A 407 15.34 11.09 -33.22
CA ASP A 407 14.52 12.27 -33.47
C ASP A 407 13.27 12.34 -32.54
N GLY A 408 13.14 11.38 -31.61
CA GLY A 408 12.04 11.29 -30.65
C GLY A 408 10.93 10.31 -31.08
N ILE A 409 9.84 10.36 -30.32
CA ILE A 409 8.64 9.52 -30.53
C ILE A 409 7.44 10.45 -30.55
N LYS A 410 6.50 10.24 -31.47
CA LYS A 410 5.31 11.07 -31.58
C LYS A 410 4.06 10.38 -31.03
N ALA A 411 3.27 11.17 -30.30
CA ALA A 411 1.87 10.90 -29.98
C ALA A 411 1.60 9.63 -29.16
N LEU A 412 2.40 9.32 -28.13
CA LEU A 412 2.07 8.27 -27.17
C LEU A 412 0.80 8.63 -26.39
N ASP A 413 -0.18 7.72 -26.35
CA ASP A 413 -1.38 7.85 -25.49
C ASP A 413 -1.01 7.60 -24.04
N TYR A 414 -1.10 8.63 -23.20
CA TYR A 414 -0.81 8.55 -21.78
C TYR A 414 -2.09 8.58 -20.97
N LEU A 415 -2.56 7.40 -20.57
CA LEU A 415 -3.77 7.20 -19.77
C LEU A 415 -3.56 7.69 -18.34
N VAL A 416 -4.38 8.63 -17.91
CA VAL A 416 -4.30 9.29 -16.60
C VAL A 416 -5.62 9.16 -15.87
N ARG A 417 -5.60 8.60 -14.65
CA ARG A 417 -6.79 8.60 -13.79
C ARG A 417 -7.03 10.00 -13.25
N ASP A 418 -8.30 10.45 -13.20
CA ASP A 418 -8.69 11.78 -12.71
C ASP A 418 -8.50 11.94 -11.20
N VAL A 419 -7.22 12.00 -10.81
CA VAL A 419 -6.73 12.29 -9.46
C VAL A 419 -5.69 13.38 -9.55
N ALA A 420 -5.73 14.37 -8.68
CA ALA A 420 -4.89 15.56 -8.75
C ALA A 420 -3.38 15.23 -8.81
N SER A 421 -2.90 14.34 -7.94
CA SER A 421 -1.49 13.93 -7.92
C SER A 421 -1.07 13.21 -9.21
N PHE A 422 -1.91 12.34 -9.77
CA PHE A 422 -1.62 11.66 -11.03
C PHE A 422 -1.55 12.64 -12.21
N LYS A 423 -2.47 13.63 -12.26
CA LYS A 423 -2.44 14.67 -13.30
C LYS A 423 -1.14 15.49 -13.25
N LEU A 424 -0.76 15.96 -12.07
CA LEU A 424 0.46 16.76 -11.89
C LEU A 424 1.72 15.96 -12.24
N ILE A 425 1.84 14.72 -11.77
CA ILE A 425 2.96 13.85 -12.12
C ILE A 425 3.01 13.61 -13.63
N SER A 426 1.88 13.28 -14.26
CA SER A 426 1.85 13.01 -15.70
C SER A 426 2.23 14.23 -16.55
N GLN A 427 1.85 15.44 -16.14
CA GLN A 427 2.27 16.68 -16.77
C GLN A 427 3.78 16.90 -16.64
N ALA A 428 4.35 16.66 -15.45
CA ALA A 428 5.78 16.77 -15.23
C ALA A 428 6.56 15.72 -16.06
N VAL A 429 6.11 14.48 -16.08
CA VAL A 429 6.69 13.40 -16.90
C VAL A 429 6.61 13.76 -18.39
N GLN A 430 5.46 14.20 -18.89
CA GLN A 430 5.28 14.66 -20.27
C GLN A 430 6.33 15.74 -20.63
N ALA A 431 6.50 16.74 -19.76
CA ALA A 431 7.47 17.81 -19.99
C ALA A 431 8.92 17.27 -20.03
N MET A 432 9.31 16.42 -19.06
CA MET A 432 10.66 15.83 -19.02
C MET A 432 10.96 15.00 -20.28
N LEU A 433 10.02 14.15 -20.71
CA LEU A 433 10.15 13.31 -21.89
C LEU A 433 10.26 14.16 -23.17
N GLN A 434 9.43 15.18 -23.30
CA GLN A 434 9.44 16.09 -24.45
C GLN A 434 10.74 16.90 -24.54
N GLN A 435 11.16 17.51 -23.41
CA GLN A 435 12.35 18.38 -23.40
C GLN A 435 13.64 17.62 -23.61
N THR A 436 13.74 16.40 -23.05
CA THR A 436 15.02 15.66 -23.02
C THR A 436 15.16 14.71 -24.20
N LEU A 437 14.09 14.01 -24.58
CA LEU A 437 14.11 12.94 -25.59
C LEU A 437 13.23 13.23 -26.81
N LYS A 438 12.54 14.38 -26.86
CA LYS A 438 11.55 14.72 -27.89
C LYS A 438 10.42 13.69 -27.99
N VAL A 439 10.04 13.07 -26.85
CA VAL A 439 8.93 12.12 -26.78
C VAL A 439 7.65 12.88 -26.48
N GLU A 440 6.72 12.87 -27.44
CA GLU A 440 5.42 13.52 -27.32
C GLU A 440 4.39 12.58 -26.70
N CYS A 441 3.77 13.00 -25.60
CA CYS A 441 2.70 12.27 -24.95
C CYS A 441 1.38 13.07 -25.02
N LYS A 442 0.27 12.39 -25.29
CA LYS A 442 -1.09 12.95 -25.18
C LYS A 442 -1.72 12.48 -23.87
N LEU A 443 -1.90 13.38 -22.92
CA LEU A 443 -2.55 13.04 -21.66
C LEU A 443 -4.05 12.81 -21.87
N ARG A 444 -4.51 11.59 -21.64
CA ARG A 444 -5.91 11.21 -21.70
C ARG A 444 -6.43 10.95 -20.29
N THR A 445 -7.02 11.99 -19.70
CA THR A 445 -7.58 11.92 -18.34
C THR A 445 -8.99 11.35 -18.37
N VAL A 446 -9.22 10.29 -17.59
CA VAL A 446 -10.49 9.58 -17.51
C VAL A 446 -10.90 9.29 -16.06
N VAL A 447 -12.19 9.07 -15.83
CA VAL A 447 -12.72 8.66 -14.53
C VAL A 447 -12.22 7.26 -14.16
N GLU A 448 -12.26 6.94 -12.88
CA GLU A 448 -11.67 5.73 -12.32
C GLU A 448 -12.16 4.42 -12.98
N SER A 449 -13.46 4.29 -13.24
CA SER A 449 -14.03 3.08 -13.87
C SER A 449 -13.51 2.85 -15.29
N VAL A 450 -13.43 3.91 -16.09
CA VAL A 450 -12.87 3.87 -17.45
C VAL A 450 -11.37 3.58 -17.42
N TRP A 451 -10.65 4.15 -16.44
CA TRP A 451 -9.23 3.87 -16.28
C TRP A 451 -8.96 2.38 -16.01
N PHE A 452 -9.73 1.75 -15.11
CA PHE A 452 -9.58 0.31 -14.81
C PHE A 452 -9.96 -0.57 -16.03
N GLU A 453 -10.94 -0.18 -16.82
CA GLU A 453 -11.30 -0.89 -18.04
C GLU A 453 -10.19 -0.78 -19.10
N ASP A 454 -9.72 0.42 -19.37
CA ASP A 454 -8.68 0.68 -20.38
C ASP A 454 -7.36 0.01 -20.02
N ILE A 455 -6.92 0.05 -18.76
CA ILE A 455 -5.66 -0.57 -18.36
C ILE A 455 -5.75 -2.10 -18.44
N ALA A 456 -6.88 -2.69 -18.08
CA ALA A 456 -7.11 -4.13 -18.18
C ALA A 456 -7.13 -4.63 -19.64
N ASN A 457 -7.65 -3.81 -20.54
CA ASN A 457 -7.73 -4.11 -21.97
C ASN A 457 -6.46 -3.72 -22.76
N GLY A 458 -5.49 -3.05 -22.15
CA GLY A 458 -4.28 -2.57 -22.82
C GLY A 458 -4.52 -1.37 -23.76
N ASN A 459 -5.58 -0.59 -23.53
CA ASN A 459 -5.97 0.58 -24.31
C ASN A 459 -5.14 1.81 -23.89
N PHE A 460 -3.82 1.71 -23.92
CA PHE A 460 -2.89 2.77 -23.59
C PHE A 460 -1.51 2.48 -24.22
N ASP A 461 -0.67 3.49 -24.32
CA ASP A 461 0.77 3.32 -24.52
C ASP A 461 1.50 3.49 -23.19
N LEU A 462 1.23 4.57 -22.47
CA LEU A 462 1.64 4.83 -21.09
C LEU A 462 0.39 4.91 -20.19
N ALA A 463 0.47 4.42 -18.95
CA ALA A 463 -0.61 4.56 -17.98
C ALA A 463 -0.07 4.81 -16.57
N ILE A 464 -0.48 5.90 -15.91
CA ILE A 464 -0.09 6.16 -14.52
C ILE A 464 -1.08 5.55 -13.54
N GLY A 465 -0.56 4.99 -12.44
CA GLY A 465 -1.38 4.49 -11.34
C GLY A 465 -0.56 4.09 -10.12
N ALA A 466 -1.23 3.49 -9.15
CA ALA A 466 -0.62 3.01 -7.92
C ALA A 466 -0.39 1.51 -7.97
N ILE A 467 0.81 1.08 -7.64
CA ILE A 467 1.21 -0.32 -7.43
C ILE A 467 1.25 -0.54 -5.93
N VAL A 468 0.45 -1.46 -5.45
CA VAL A 468 0.26 -1.71 -4.02
C VAL A 468 0.85 -3.06 -3.65
N SER A 469 1.77 -3.09 -2.70
CA SER A 469 2.22 -4.35 -2.09
C SER A 469 1.43 -4.60 -0.80
N THR A 470 0.97 -5.84 -0.65
CA THR A 470 0.27 -6.31 0.55
C THR A 470 1.22 -6.94 1.56
N LEU A 471 2.48 -7.16 1.15
CA LEU A 471 3.55 -7.72 1.96
C LEU A 471 4.78 -6.81 1.91
N LEU A 472 5.65 -6.87 2.95
CA LEU A 472 6.99 -6.26 2.88
C LEU A 472 7.91 -7.02 1.93
N ASP A 473 7.57 -8.26 1.68
CA ASP A 473 8.32 -9.15 0.82
C ASP A 473 8.10 -8.79 -0.65
N PRO A 474 9.17 -8.55 -1.44
CA PRO A 474 9.05 -8.18 -2.84
C PRO A 474 8.43 -9.26 -3.73
N SER A 475 8.38 -10.54 -3.30
CA SER A 475 7.72 -11.61 -4.07
C SER A 475 6.25 -11.31 -4.38
N ASP A 476 5.56 -10.53 -3.53
CA ASP A 476 4.18 -10.10 -3.78
C ASP A 476 4.08 -9.35 -5.11
N TYR A 477 4.77 -8.22 -5.22
CA TYR A 477 4.65 -7.43 -6.45
C TYR A 477 5.55 -7.94 -7.59
N PHE A 478 6.63 -8.66 -7.32
CA PHE A 478 7.41 -9.33 -8.37
C PHE A 478 6.55 -10.33 -9.14
N SER A 479 5.72 -11.10 -8.44
CA SER A 479 4.84 -12.09 -9.07
C SER A 479 3.56 -11.50 -9.61
N ALA A 480 2.88 -10.60 -8.86
CA ALA A 480 1.57 -10.09 -9.23
C ALA A 480 1.62 -8.96 -10.28
N TRP A 481 2.60 -8.05 -10.16
CA TRP A 481 2.68 -6.82 -10.97
C TRP A 481 3.69 -6.90 -12.11
N TYR A 482 4.75 -7.70 -11.96
CA TYR A 482 5.83 -7.79 -12.95
C TYR A 482 6.03 -9.20 -13.50
N GLY A 483 5.50 -10.22 -12.83
CA GLY A 483 5.59 -11.60 -13.25
C GLY A 483 4.80 -11.88 -14.52
N LYS A 484 5.32 -12.75 -15.40
CA LYS A 484 4.60 -13.23 -16.58
C LYS A 484 3.28 -13.89 -16.16
N GLY A 485 2.17 -13.40 -16.73
CA GLY A 485 0.83 -13.86 -16.37
C GLY A 485 0.37 -13.42 -14.98
N GLY A 486 1.12 -12.54 -14.31
CA GLY A 486 0.67 -11.87 -13.10
C GLY A 486 -0.62 -11.09 -13.35
N PRO A 487 -1.62 -11.18 -12.46
CA PRO A 487 -2.95 -10.61 -12.69
C PRO A 487 -2.96 -9.08 -12.82
N GLN A 488 -1.87 -8.42 -12.46
CA GLN A 488 -1.70 -6.97 -12.50
C GLN A 488 -0.51 -6.54 -13.37
N ASN A 489 0.06 -7.45 -14.17
CA ASN A 489 1.10 -7.13 -15.14
C ASN A 489 0.48 -6.42 -16.37
N TYR A 490 -0.03 -5.22 -16.16
CA TYR A 490 -0.67 -4.41 -17.20
C TYR A 490 0.29 -4.00 -18.33
N SER A 491 1.60 -3.89 -18.05
CA SER A 491 2.60 -3.65 -19.09
C SER A 491 2.79 -4.83 -20.03
N SER A 492 2.31 -6.01 -19.69
CA SER A 492 2.61 -7.26 -20.40
C SER A 492 4.12 -7.53 -20.54
N TRP A 493 4.89 -7.10 -19.54
CA TRP A 493 6.34 -7.32 -19.49
C TRP A 493 6.66 -8.80 -19.32
N ASP A 494 7.60 -9.31 -20.11
CA ASP A 494 8.02 -10.71 -20.12
C ASP A 494 9.55 -10.79 -20.24
N ASN A 495 10.24 -10.67 -19.11
CA ASN A 495 11.68 -10.83 -19.03
C ASN A 495 12.00 -12.21 -18.45
N LYS A 496 12.57 -13.11 -19.27
CA LYS A 496 12.81 -14.51 -18.88
C LYS A 496 13.79 -14.67 -17.72
N GLU A 497 14.82 -13.82 -17.65
CA GLU A 497 15.81 -13.87 -16.58
C GLU A 497 15.18 -13.43 -15.25
N PHE A 498 14.39 -12.37 -15.27
CA PHE A 498 13.61 -11.94 -14.11
C PHE A 498 12.66 -13.04 -13.62
N GLN A 499 11.93 -13.70 -14.53
CA GLN A 499 11.01 -14.79 -14.15
C GLN A 499 11.76 -15.94 -13.45
N ALA A 500 12.90 -16.34 -13.99
CA ALA A 500 13.74 -17.39 -13.39
C ALA A 500 14.27 -16.99 -12.00
N LEU A 501 14.60 -15.71 -11.79
CA LEU A 501 15.00 -15.18 -10.48
C LEU A 501 13.83 -15.15 -9.50
N VAL A 502 12.64 -14.75 -9.92
CA VAL A 502 11.45 -14.75 -9.04
C VAL A 502 11.15 -16.16 -8.53
N GLU A 503 11.23 -17.18 -9.39
CA GLU A 503 11.07 -18.58 -8.97
C GLU A 503 12.12 -19.03 -7.95
N GLN A 504 13.38 -18.56 -8.10
CA GLN A 504 14.44 -18.85 -7.12
C GLN A 504 14.21 -18.09 -5.81
N ILE A 505 13.86 -16.80 -5.87
CA ILE A 505 13.54 -15.95 -4.70
C ILE A 505 12.42 -16.59 -3.87
N ASP A 506 11.40 -17.09 -4.54
CA ASP A 506 10.25 -17.72 -3.89
C ASP A 506 10.60 -19.03 -3.14
N ARG A 507 11.63 -19.75 -3.58
CA ARG A 507 12.08 -21.03 -2.99
C ARG A 507 13.22 -20.87 -1.98
N GLU A 508 13.99 -19.79 -2.07
CA GLU A 508 15.17 -19.58 -1.23
C GLU A 508 14.78 -19.23 0.21
N VAL A 509 15.08 -20.15 1.14
CA VAL A 509 14.80 -19.99 2.57
C VAL A 509 15.92 -19.31 3.34
N ASP A 510 17.15 -19.33 2.82
CA ASP A 510 18.28 -18.59 3.40
C ASP A 510 18.13 -17.09 3.10
N ALA A 511 17.96 -16.28 4.12
CA ALA A 511 17.71 -14.85 3.98
C ALA A 511 18.84 -14.11 3.25
N THR A 512 20.11 -14.52 3.45
CA THR A 512 21.27 -13.88 2.81
C THR A 512 21.32 -14.18 1.32
N LYS A 513 21.14 -15.44 0.95
CA LYS A 513 21.08 -15.85 -0.46
C LYS A 513 19.89 -15.22 -1.16
N ARG A 514 18.75 -15.19 -0.49
CA ARG A 514 17.52 -14.58 -0.99
C ARG A 514 17.70 -13.09 -1.27
N MET A 515 18.37 -12.37 -0.37
CA MET A 515 18.73 -10.94 -0.59
C MET A 515 19.56 -10.76 -1.87
N VAL A 516 20.54 -11.63 -2.12
CA VAL A 516 21.37 -11.55 -3.35
C VAL A 516 20.53 -11.75 -4.60
N LEU A 517 19.57 -12.69 -4.59
CA LEU A 517 18.66 -12.90 -5.73
C LEU A 517 17.74 -11.72 -5.96
N ILE A 518 17.21 -11.12 -4.88
CA ILE A 518 16.35 -9.92 -4.95
C ILE A 518 17.12 -8.74 -5.55
N ARG A 519 18.38 -8.53 -5.16
CA ARG A 519 19.23 -7.48 -5.77
C ARG A 519 19.44 -7.68 -7.27
N LYS A 520 19.70 -8.92 -7.69
CA LYS A 520 19.81 -9.24 -9.12
C LYS A 520 18.51 -8.98 -9.89
N ALA A 521 17.36 -9.31 -9.29
CA ALA A 521 16.07 -9.01 -9.89
C ALA A 521 15.84 -7.49 -10.02
N GLU A 522 16.21 -6.72 -9.00
CA GLU A 522 16.16 -5.25 -9.04
C GLU A 522 17.08 -4.67 -10.12
N ASP A 523 18.28 -5.20 -10.31
CA ASP A 523 19.22 -4.77 -11.36
C ASP A 523 18.66 -5.03 -12.77
N ILE A 524 17.94 -6.14 -12.98
CA ILE A 524 17.21 -6.39 -14.24
C ILE A 524 16.12 -5.34 -14.45
N MET A 525 15.33 -5.04 -13.42
CA MET A 525 14.28 -4.02 -13.51
C MET A 525 14.84 -2.62 -13.78
N GLU A 526 16.04 -2.33 -13.32
CA GLU A 526 16.73 -1.09 -13.66
C GLU A 526 17.16 -1.06 -15.14
N ALA A 527 17.69 -2.17 -15.66
CA ALA A 527 18.16 -2.27 -17.04
C ALA A 527 17.00 -2.37 -18.07
N ASP A 528 15.92 -3.04 -17.71
CA ASP A 528 14.71 -3.27 -18.50
C ASP A 528 13.46 -3.00 -17.66
N PRO A 529 13.08 -1.74 -17.45
CA PRO A 529 12.02 -1.39 -16.54
C PRO A 529 10.65 -1.94 -16.95
N PRO A 530 9.97 -2.71 -16.06
CA PRO A 530 8.59 -3.14 -16.30
C PRO A 530 7.59 -1.98 -16.20
N VAL A 531 7.95 -0.98 -15.40
CA VAL A 531 7.26 0.28 -15.20
C VAL A 531 8.29 1.39 -14.98
N LEU A 532 7.90 2.65 -15.16
CA LEU A 532 8.68 3.77 -14.69
C LEU A 532 8.36 3.98 -13.20
N PRO A 533 9.28 3.69 -12.25
CA PRO A 533 9.04 3.95 -10.84
C PRO A 533 9.07 5.46 -10.61
N MET A 534 7.98 6.03 -10.09
CA MET A 534 7.85 7.47 -9.91
C MET A 534 8.20 7.88 -8.48
N THR A 535 7.25 7.72 -7.56
CA THR A 535 7.38 8.15 -6.17
C THR A 535 6.65 7.20 -5.23
N TRP A 536 7.12 7.09 -4.00
CA TRP A 536 6.47 6.32 -2.94
C TRP A 536 5.56 7.21 -2.11
N GLU A 537 4.34 6.72 -1.85
CA GLU A 537 3.31 7.45 -1.14
C GLU A 537 3.56 7.45 0.37
N LYS A 538 3.32 8.60 0.99
CA LYS A 538 3.12 8.75 2.42
C LYS A 538 1.67 9.11 2.68
N ILE A 539 1.19 8.83 3.88
CA ILE A 539 -0.18 9.13 4.28
C ILE A 539 -0.17 10.09 5.46
N ASN A 540 -1.05 11.05 5.39
CA ASN A 540 -1.38 11.96 6.48
C ASN A 540 -2.72 11.58 7.09
N ASP A 541 -2.73 11.12 8.32
CA ASP A 541 -3.95 10.91 9.09
C ASP A 541 -4.13 12.02 10.12
N VAL A 542 -5.38 12.40 10.35
CA VAL A 542 -5.76 13.42 11.32
C VAL A 542 -6.96 12.94 12.13
N TRP A 543 -6.88 13.11 13.46
CA TRP A 543 -7.98 12.74 14.37
C TRP A 543 -8.04 13.66 15.59
N TYR A 544 -9.17 13.68 16.26
CA TYR A 544 -9.31 14.35 17.54
C TYR A 544 -8.70 13.52 18.67
N ASN A 545 -8.09 14.17 19.67
CA ASN A 545 -7.36 13.51 20.75
C ASN A 545 -8.22 12.59 21.64
N TYR A 546 -9.55 12.70 21.56
CA TYR A 546 -10.47 11.78 22.21
C TYR A 546 -10.64 10.45 21.46
N VAL A 547 -10.18 10.33 20.22
CA VAL A 547 -10.08 9.05 19.52
C VAL A 547 -8.83 8.35 20.03
N LYS A 548 -9.02 7.23 20.72
CA LYS A 548 -7.99 6.42 21.37
C LYS A 548 -7.90 5.04 20.70
N GLY A 549 -6.81 4.31 20.96
CA GLY A 549 -6.60 2.99 20.36
C GLY A 549 -6.33 3.04 18.84
N HIS A 550 -6.12 4.24 18.29
CA HIS A 550 -5.75 4.48 16.91
C HIS A 550 -4.37 5.15 16.86
N ASP A 551 -3.37 4.37 16.46
CA ASP A 551 -2.00 4.87 16.32
C ASP A 551 -1.42 4.42 14.97
N PRO A 552 -1.55 5.27 13.94
CA PRO A 552 -1.11 4.92 12.59
C PRO A 552 0.39 5.08 12.36
N ARG A 553 1.23 5.00 13.39
CA ARG A 553 2.67 5.12 13.21
C ARG A 553 3.26 3.93 12.46
N GLU A 554 4.01 4.20 11.40
CA GLU A 554 4.81 3.24 10.65
C GLU A 554 4.03 2.03 10.11
N TYR A 555 2.77 2.22 9.66
CA TYR A 555 2.01 1.14 9.08
C TYR A 555 2.69 0.59 7.84
N PHE A 556 3.15 -0.63 7.97
CA PHE A 556 3.28 -1.51 6.86
C PHE A 556 1.99 -2.29 6.69
N GLY A 557 1.46 -2.31 5.46
CA GLY A 557 0.21 -3.01 5.24
C GLY A 557 -0.93 -2.39 6.05
N VAL A 558 -1.23 -1.14 5.80
CA VAL A 558 -2.38 -0.36 6.29
C VAL A 558 -3.66 -1.18 6.42
N TYR A 559 -3.72 -2.25 5.75
CA TYR A 559 -4.83 -3.11 5.47
C TYR A 559 -5.18 -4.04 6.62
N ASP A 560 -4.22 -4.36 7.49
CA ASP A 560 -4.43 -5.32 8.58
C ASP A 560 -4.93 -4.65 9.87
N VAL A 561 -4.84 -3.32 9.97
CA VAL A 561 -5.15 -2.56 11.19
C VAL A 561 -6.42 -1.73 11.10
N VAL A 562 -7.14 -1.78 10.00
CA VAL A 562 -8.35 -0.97 9.77
C VAL A 562 -9.64 -1.59 10.30
N ARG A 563 -9.56 -2.62 11.13
CA ARG A 563 -10.78 -3.16 11.79
C ARG A 563 -11.38 -2.24 12.82
N LEU A 564 -10.60 -1.30 13.35
CA LEU A 564 -11.02 -0.33 14.35
C LEU A 564 -11.59 -0.96 15.62
N ASP A 565 -11.31 -2.24 15.85
CA ASP A 565 -11.81 -3.02 16.97
C ASP A 565 -11.24 -2.57 18.33
N THR A 566 -9.99 -2.07 18.33
CA THR A 566 -9.29 -1.54 19.52
C THR A 566 -9.56 -0.05 19.77
N VAL A 567 -10.26 0.62 18.86
CA VAL A 567 -10.55 2.06 18.96
C VAL A 567 -11.66 2.34 19.97
N TRP A 568 -11.54 3.44 20.71
CA TRP A 568 -12.54 3.92 21.65
C TRP A 568 -12.54 5.44 21.74
N LEU A 569 -13.60 6.02 22.30
CA LEU A 569 -13.79 7.46 22.41
C LEU A 569 -13.69 7.93 23.86
N ASP A 570 -12.75 8.84 24.14
CA ASP A 570 -12.58 9.49 25.43
C ASP A 570 -13.36 10.82 25.48
N LYS A 571 -14.69 10.69 25.29
CA LYS A 571 -15.64 11.79 25.38
C LYS A 571 -16.38 11.75 26.71
#